data_31df411b2e7033a1ead2f2467a863e7e
#
_entry.id   31df411b2e7033a1ead2f2467a863e7e
#
_cell.length_a   1.000
_cell.length_b   1.000
_cell.length_c   1.000
_cell.angle_alpha   90.00
_cell.angle_beta   90.00
_cell.angle_gamma   90.00
#
_symmetry.space_group_name_H-M   'P 1'
#
loop_
_entity.id
_entity.type
_entity.pdbx_description
1 polymer ?
#
loop_
_entity_poly.entity_id
_entity_poly.type
_entity_poly.pdbx_seq_one_letter_code
_entity_poly.pdbx_strand_id
1 'polypeptide(L)'
;MKLELGIADKFNLLSVLMIVLTAVAVATYVVQYEKVLAYEALVTNGESIARTIAKNSDHGIETGNPDVMTGLVDGALTNKNVTFVAITDAEFVPLVQGQAIASSRVPAVPKSKSGTNSSRSLIIRDDVTSRVNFLVPVMSAAGSDNVIDGAPVSGGVLHSRIIGYVWLGLSLEGMHDRVSSYLKNIAMIAAIATLLSSLFMLIISKRMFRPMTLLGAAMENVKEGDLEQRVEVTANNELGRLAKGFNVMIERLGHAYQDLEEHKDNLERRVIERTR
;
A
#
# COMPACT_ATOMS: atom_id res chain seq x y z
N MET A 1 -2.50 41.69 -3.98
CA MET A 1 -3.90 41.26 -4.04
C MET A 1 -4.06 40.09 -3.06
N LYS A 2 -4.51 40.36 -1.82
CA LYS A 2 -4.81 39.29 -0.87
C LYS A 2 -6.10 38.62 -1.35
N LEU A 3 -6.04 37.41 -1.88
CA LEU A 3 -7.20 36.58 -2.13
C LEU A 3 -7.82 36.24 -0.75
N GLU A 4 -8.83 37.00 -0.34
CA GLU A 4 -9.66 36.64 0.79
C GLU A 4 -10.53 35.45 0.37
N LEU A 5 -9.98 34.25 0.57
CA LEU A 5 -10.70 33.01 0.35
C LEU A 5 -11.89 32.94 1.29
N GLY A 6 -13.09 32.77 0.73
CA GLY A 6 -14.30 32.55 1.49
C GLY A 6 -14.20 31.29 2.39
N ILE A 7 -15.10 31.17 3.36
CA ILE A 7 -15.13 30.01 4.28
C ILE A 7 -15.29 28.70 3.48
N ALA A 8 -16.13 28.73 2.43
CA ALA A 8 -16.34 27.59 1.53
C ALA A 8 -15.04 27.17 0.82
N ASP A 9 -14.25 28.14 0.34
CA ASP A 9 -13.00 27.87 -0.38
C ASP A 9 -11.94 27.32 0.55
N LYS A 10 -11.82 27.85 1.78
CA LYS A 10 -10.91 27.33 2.82
C LYS A 10 -11.27 25.90 3.20
N PHE A 11 -12.56 25.60 3.36
CA PHE A 11 -13.04 24.27 3.67
C PHE A 11 -12.77 23.28 2.53
N ASN A 12 -13.03 23.68 1.28
CA ASN A 12 -12.73 22.87 0.10
C ASN A 12 -11.23 22.58 -0.03
N LEU A 13 -10.40 23.61 0.15
CA LEU A 13 -8.94 23.45 0.09
C LEU A 13 -8.44 22.47 1.15
N LEU A 14 -8.93 22.61 2.40
CA LEU A 14 -8.56 21.73 3.50
C LEU A 14 -9.01 20.29 3.23
N SER A 15 -10.22 20.09 2.73
CA SER A 15 -10.77 18.78 2.42
C SER A 15 -10.01 18.09 1.30
N VAL A 16 -9.69 18.81 0.21
CA VAL A 16 -8.88 18.27 -0.89
C VAL A 16 -7.47 17.92 -0.38
N LEU A 17 -6.86 18.78 0.44
CA LEU A 17 -5.56 18.50 1.04
C LEU A 17 -5.57 17.21 1.88
N MET A 18 -6.61 17.03 2.71
CA MET A 18 -6.78 15.84 3.54
C MET A 18 -6.97 14.57 2.69
N ILE A 19 -7.76 14.65 1.61
CA ILE A 19 -7.97 13.53 0.69
C ILE A 19 -6.64 13.14 0.02
N VAL A 20 -5.88 14.11 -0.49
CA VAL A 20 -4.58 13.87 -1.12
C VAL A 20 -3.59 13.27 -0.12
N LEU A 21 -3.51 13.83 1.08
CA LEU A 21 -2.60 13.35 2.12
C LEU A 21 -2.93 11.89 2.51
N THR A 22 -4.21 11.57 2.67
CA THR A 22 -4.66 10.21 2.97
C THR A 22 -4.34 9.26 1.81
N ALA A 23 -4.57 9.67 0.56
CA ALA A 23 -4.26 8.87 -0.61
C ALA A 23 -2.77 8.56 -0.72
N VAL A 24 -1.90 9.56 -0.47
CA VAL A 24 -0.44 9.38 -0.46
C VAL A 24 0.00 8.45 0.67
N ALA A 25 -0.56 8.61 1.87
CA ALA A 25 -0.23 7.75 3.01
C ALA A 25 -0.61 6.29 2.74
N VAL A 26 -1.81 6.03 2.22
CA VAL A 26 -2.28 4.69 1.87
C VAL A 26 -1.42 4.10 0.75
N ALA A 27 -1.13 4.86 -0.31
CA ALA A 27 -0.28 4.41 -1.41
C ALA A 27 1.11 4.02 -0.90
N THR A 28 1.72 4.85 -0.05
CA THR A 28 3.04 4.57 0.54
C THR A 28 3.02 3.30 1.39
N TYR A 29 1.98 3.13 2.22
CA TYR A 29 1.82 1.93 3.04
C TYR A 29 1.70 0.67 2.19
N VAL A 30 0.84 0.67 1.17
CA VAL A 30 0.64 -0.48 0.27
C VAL A 30 1.94 -0.84 -0.45
N VAL A 31 2.69 0.16 -0.94
CA VAL A 31 4.00 -0.06 -1.58
C VAL A 31 4.98 -0.76 -0.65
N GLN A 32 5.08 -0.31 0.59
CA GLN A 32 5.99 -0.92 1.56
C GLN A 32 5.56 -2.35 1.90
N TYR A 33 4.27 -2.57 2.08
CA TYR A 33 3.71 -3.89 2.38
C TYR A 33 3.95 -4.89 1.25
N GLU A 34 3.68 -4.49 -0.01
CA GLU A 34 3.89 -5.34 -1.19
C GLU A 34 5.37 -5.71 -1.38
N LYS A 35 6.31 -4.78 -1.12
CA LYS A 35 7.75 -5.08 -1.18
C LYS A 35 8.16 -6.16 -0.19
N VAL A 36 7.66 -6.09 1.05
CA VAL A 36 7.95 -7.09 2.08
C VAL A 36 7.39 -8.45 1.68
N LEU A 37 6.11 -8.49 1.27
CA LEU A 37 5.43 -9.72 0.86
C LEU A 37 6.11 -10.39 -0.36
N ALA A 38 6.47 -9.60 -1.36
CA ALA A 38 7.15 -10.09 -2.56
C ALA A 38 8.55 -10.65 -2.22
N TYR A 39 9.27 -10.02 -1.30
CA TYR A 39 10.57 -10.51 -0.83
C TYR A 39 10.43 -11.83 -0.08
N GLU A 40 9.49 -11.95 0.86
CA GLU A 40 9.23 -13.20 1.60
C GLU A 40 8.81 -14.33 0.66
N ALA A 41 7.95 -14.07 -0.31
CA ALA A 41 7.56 -15.04 -1.32
C ALA A 41 8.75 -15.52 -2.17
N LEU A 42 9.65 -14.60 -2.55
CA LEU A 42 10.86 -14.94 -3.30
C LEU A 42 11.82 -15.79 -2.47
N VAL A 43 12.03 -15.45 -1.20
CA VAL A 43 12.88 -16.20 -0.28
C VAL A 43 12.33 -17.61 -0.06
N THR A 44 11.03 -17.74 0.22
CA THR A 44 10.38 -19.04 0.43
C THR A 44 10.46 -19.93 -0.81
N ASN A 45 10.20 -19.34 -1.99
CA ASN A 45 10.29 -20.06 -3.26
C ASN A 45 11.74 -20.49 -3.56
N GLY A 46 12.72 -19.60 -3.35
CA GLY A 46 14.13 -19.90 -3.54
C GLY A 46 14.64 -21.00 -2.64
N GLU A 47 14.28 -20.96 -1.36
CA GLU A 47 14.63 -22.02 -0.42
C GLU A 47 14.00 -23.36 -0.82
N SER A 48 12.75 -23.37 -1.26
CA SER A 48 12.05 -24.56 -1.74
C SER A 48 12.75 -25.18 -2.96
N ILE A 49 13.12 -24.35 -3.95
CA ILE A 49 13.86 -24.81 -5.13
C ILE A 49 15.21 -25.39 -4.72
N ALA A 50 15.99 -24.66 -3.91
CA ALA A 50 17.31 -25.10 -3.48
C ALA A 50 17.25 -26.41 -2.68
N ARG A 51 16.27 -26.57 -1.78
CA ARG A 51 16.03 -27.81 -1.03
C ARG A 51 15.63 -28.97 -1.94
N THR A 52 14.81 -28.72 -2.95
CA THR A 52 14.40 -29.75 -3.92
C THR A 52 15.60 -30.23 -4.73
N ILE A 53 16.47 -29.32 -5.19
CA ILE A 53 17.70 -29.68 -5.88
C ILE A 53 18.62 -30.48 -4.92
N ALA A 54 18.80 -29.98 -3.70
CA ALA A 54 19.66 -30.65 -2.72
C ALA A 54 19.21 -32.09 -2.41
N LYS A 55 17.87 -32.28 -2.27
CA LYS A 55 17.31 -33.62 -2.03
C LYS A 55 17.51 -34.57 -3.19
N ASN A 56 17.51 -34.08 -4.42
CA ASN A 56 17.61 -34.91 -5.62
C ASN A 56 19.07 -35.02 -6.13
N SER A 57 20.02 -34.30 -5.53
CA SER A 57 21.44 -34.31 -5.90
C SER A 57 22.24 -35.36 -5.16
N ASP A 58 21.71 -35.96 -4.09
CA ASP A 58 22.38 -36.91 -3.24
C ASP A 58 22.93 -38.09 -4.04
N HIS A 59 22.09 -38.75 -4.81
CA HIS A 59 22.49 -39.86 -5.65
C HIS A 59 23.53 -39.49 -6.75
N GLY A 60 23.38 -38.28 -7.35
CA GLY A 60 24.32 -37.76 -8.35
C GLY A 60 25.71 -37.50 -7.76
N ILE A 61 25.79 -36.97 -6.53
CA ILE A 61 27.06 -36.71 -5.85
C ILE A 61 27.71 -38.04 -5.41
N GLU A 62 26.96 -38.97 -4.82
CA GLU A 62 27.47 -40.25 -4.35
C GLU A 62 27.98 -41.15 -5.48
N THR A 63 27.29 -41.14 -6.61
CA THR A 63 27.69 -41.98 -7.79
C THR A 63 28.67 -41.27 -8.71
N GLY A 64 28.94 -39.96 -8.48
CA GLY A 64 29.76 -39.14 -9.35
C GLY A 64 29.19 -38.99 -10.76
N ASN A 65 27.88 -39.09 -10.92
CA ASN A 65 27.19 -38.99 -12.21
C ASN A 65 26.85 -37.54 -12.56
N PRO A 66 27.57 -36.87 -13.49
CA PRO A 66 27.35 -35.48 -13.84
C PRO A 66 26.05 -35.27 -14.60
N ASP A 67 25.54 -36.25 -15.32
CA ASP A 67 24.34 -36.07 -16.18
C ASP A 67 23.08 -35.83 -15.33
N VAL A 68 22.94 -36.55 -14.22
CA VAL A 68 21.86 -36.38 -13.26
C VAL A 68 21.88 -34.96 -12.68
N MET A 69 23.07 -34.50 -12.24
CA MET A 69 23.25 -33.19 -11.66
C MET A 69 23.03 -32.08 -12.69
N THR A 70 23.46 -32.26 -13.95
CA THR A 70 23.24 -31.31 -15.05
C THR A 70 21.76 -31.17 -15.34
N GLY A 71 21.01 -32.27 -15.38
CA GLY A 71 19.55 -32.22 -15.57
C GLY A 71 18.82 -31.43 -14.47
N LEU A 72 19.26 -31.53 -13.23
CA LEU A 72 18.70 -30.73 -12.10
C LEU A 72 19.03 -29.25 -12.25
N VAL A 73 20.27 -28.92 -12.64
CA VAL A 73 20.72 -27.54 -12.86
C VAL A 73 19.93 -26.90 -14.02
N ASP A 74 19.83 -27.58 -15.15
CA ASP A 74 19.10 -27.10 -16.33
C ASP A 74 17.60 -26.93 -16.05
N GLY A 75 17.01 -27.88 -15.31
CA GLY A 75 15.63 -27.78 -14.88
C GLY A 75 15.39 -26.56 -13.99
N ALA A 76 16.30 -26.26 -13.07
CA ALA A 76 16.20 -25.08 -12.21
C ALA A 76 16.36 -23.76 -12.99
N LEU A 77 17.25 -23.73 -13.99
CA LEU A 77 17.48 -22.57 -14.86
C LEU A 77 16.30 -22.24 -15.79
N THR A 78 15.36 -23.16 -15.96
CA THR A 78 14.09 -22.88 -16.67
C THR A 78 13.25 -21.85 -15.92
N ASN A 79 13.45 -21.70 -14.59
CA ASN A 79 12.79 -20.66 -13.80
C ASN A 79 13.44 -19.31 -14.08
N LYS A 80 12.67 -18.35 -14.61
CA LYS A 80 13.13 -17.01 -15.02
C LYS A 80 13.79 -16.19 -13.89
N ASN A 81 13.50 -16.52 -12.65
CA ASN A 81 14.09 -15.81 -11.50
C ASN A 81 15.44 -16.39 -11.09
N VAL A 82 15.80 -17.60 -11.52
CA VAL A 82 17.08 -18.24 -11.22
C VAL A 82 18.17 -17.65 -12.09
N THR A 83 19.22 -17.12 -11.47
CA THR A 83 20.36 -16.52 -12.17
C THR A 83 21.50 -17.52 -12.37
N PHE A 84 21.74 -18.34 -11.37
CA PHE A 84 22.72 -19.41 -11.42
C PHE A 84 22.36 -20.52 -10.45
N VAL A 85 22.87 -21.72 -10.72
CA VAL A 85 22.85 -22.86 -9.82
C VAL A 85 24.21 -23.53 -9.89
N ALA A 86 24.76 -23.92 -8.73
CA ALA A 86 25.95 -24.76 -8.64
C ALA A 86 25.72 -25.84 -7.62
N ILE A 87 26.15 -27.07 -7.95
CA ILE A 87 26.20 -28.21 -7.04
C ILE A 87 27.68 -28.44 -6.75
N THR A 88 28.03 -28.45 -5.48
CA THR A 88 29.45 -28.62 -5.01
C THR A 88 29.60 -29.86 -4.17
N ASP A 89 30.82 -30.31 -4.00
CA ASP A 89 31.19 -31.27 -2.99
C ASP A 89 31.23 -30.68 -1.56
N ALA A 90 31.63 -31.46 -0.58
CA ALA A 90 31.73 -31.01 0.81
C ALA A 90 32.83 -29.95 1.03
N GLU A 91 33.83 -29.86 0.16
CA GLU A 91 34.95 -28.93 0.15
C GLU A 91 34.65 -27.65 -0.64
N PHE A 92 33.38 -27.46 -1.10
CA PHE A 92 32.92 -26.38 -1.94
C PHE A 92 33.53 -26.30 -3.34
N VAL A 93 34.04 -27.44 -3.87
CA VAL A 93 34.50 -27.53 -5.26
C VAL A 93 33.26 -27.76 -6.15
N PRO A 94 33.03 -26.94 -7.20
CA PRO A 94 31.88 -27.13 -8.07
C PRO A 94 32.00 -28.41 -8.89
N LEU A 95 31.03 -29.29 -8.76
CA LEU A 95 30.86 -30.50 -9.57
C LEU A 95 30.14 -30.19 -10.87
N VAL A 96 29.03 -29.45 -10.77
CA VAL A 96 28.23 -28.94 -11.92
C VAL A 96 27.76 -27.53 -11.62
N GLN A 97 27.83 -26.68 -12.62
CA GLN A 97 27.28 -25.29 -12.50
C GLN A 97 26.61 -24.84 -13.78
N GLY A 98 25.56 -24.07 -13.66
CA GLY A 98 24.86 -23.45 -14.74
C GLY A 98 24.46 -22.01 -14.41
N GLN A 99 24.30 -21.19 -15.46
CA GLN A 99 23.89 -19.79 -15.33
C GLN A 99 22.89 -19.42 -16.41
N ALA A 100 21.85 -18.66 -16.05
CA ALA A 100 20.81 -18.25 -16.99
C ALA A 100 21.27 -17.12 -17.94
N ILE A 101 22.21 -16.26 -17.48
CA ILE A 101 22.73 -15.12 -18.25
C ILE A 101 24.24 -15.22 -18.31
N ALA A 102 24.81 -15.22 -19.49
CA ALA A 102 26.25 -15.38 -19.74
C ALA A 102 27.15 -14.31 -19.06
N SER A 103 26.57 -13.16 -18.66
CA SER A 103 27.26 -12.08 -17.95
C SER A 103 27.25 -12.20 -16.43
N SER A 104 26.51 -13.14 -15.89
CA SER A 104 26.36 -13.35 -14.44
C SER A 104 27.45 -14.28 -13.94
N ARG A 105 28.63 -13.74 -13.54
CA ARG A 105 29.65 -14.56 -12.88
C ARG A 105 29.02 -15.24 -11.66
N VAL A 106 29.11 -16.59 -11.62
CA VAL A 106 28.74 -17.36 -10.43
C VAL A 106 29.62 -16.87 -9.27
N PRO A 107 29.02 -16.28 -8.20
CA PRO A 107 29.82 -15.79 -7.10
C PRO A 107 30.56 -16.97 -6.46
N ALA A 108 31.79 -16.74 -6.01
CA ALA A 108 32.52 -17.75 -5.25
C ALA A 108 31.68 -18.17 -4.04
N VAL A 109 31.54 -19.49 -3.83
CA VAL A 109 30.84 -20.01 -2.67
C VAL A 109 31.51 -19.44 -1.43
N PRO A 110 30.77 -18.81 -0.51
CA PRO A 110 31.38 -18.23 0.68
C PRO A 110 32.01 -19.34 1.51
N LYS A 111 33.32 -19.35 1.57
CA LYS A 111 34.05 -20.23 2.50
C LYS A 111 33.73 -19.69 3.89
N SER A 112 32.72 -20.24 4.54
CA SER A 112 32.37 -19.90 5.92
C SER A 112 33.55 -20.20 6.82
N LYS A 113 34.14 -19.15 7.40
CA LYS A 113 35.27 -19.25 8.33
C LYS A 113 34.91 -19.82 9.71
N SER A 114 33.68 -20.25 9.89
CA SER A 114 33.23 -20.74 11.21
C SER A 114 32.44 -22.03 11.02
N GLY A 115 33.04 -23.13 11.44
CA GLY A 115 32.53 -24.47 11.69
C GLY A 115 31.05 -24.75 11.41
N THR A 116 30.64 -24.71 10.16
CA THR A 116 29.27 -24.98 9.78
C THR A 116 29.04 -26.46 9.55
N ASN A 117 29.05 -27.22 10.64
CA ASN A 117 28.30 -28.48 10.72
C ASN A 117 26.78 -28.16 10.87
N SER A 118 26.33 -27.10 10.25
CA SER A 118 24.92 -26.67 10.35
C SER A 118 24.12 -27.30 9.22
N SER A 119 23.28 -28.25 9.56
CA SER A 119 22.22 -28.81 8.68
C SER A 119 21.20 -27.78 8.25
N ARG A 120 21.49 -26.49 8.43
CA ARG A 120 20.60 -25.38 8.10
C ARG A 120 21.00 -24.69 6.80
N SER A 121 20.01 -24.32 6.01
CA SER A 121 20.16 -23.45 4.84
C SER A 121 20.67 -22.07 5.26
N LEU A 122 21.63 -21.52 4.52
CA LEU A 122 22.14 -20.17 4.69
C LEU A 122 21.58 -19.30 3.56
N ILE A 123 20.96 -18.17 3.91
CA ILE A 123 20.44 -17.20 2.97
C ILE A 123 21.33 -15.96 3.03
N ILE A 124 21.91 -15.59 1.89
CA ILE A 124 22.83 -14.46 1.77
C ILE A 124 22.22 -13.47 0.78
N ARG A 125 21.83 -12.30 1.27
CA ARG A 125 21.42 -11.20 0.41
C ARG A 125 22.66 -10.45 -0.10
N ASP A 126 22.75 -10.32 -1.42
CA ASP A 126 23.77 -9.52 -2.08
C ASP A 126 23.12 -8.26 -2.67
N ASP A 127 23.23 -7.16 -1.95
CA ASP A 127 22.63 -5.88 -2.35
C ASP A 127 23.36 -5.25 -3.56
N VAL A 128 24.62 -5.62 -3.81
CA VAL A 128 25.42 -5.09 -4.94
C VAL A 128 24.93 -5.66 -6.26
N THR A 129 24.60 -6.95 -6.29
CA THR A 129 24.15 -7.64 -7.50
C THR A 129 22.62 -7.78 -7.58
N SER A 130 21.88 -7.18 -6.62
CA SER A 130 20.42 -7.33 -6.52
C SER A 130 19.97 -8.79 -6.57
N ARG A 131 20.62 -9.66 -5.80
CA ARG A 131 20.37 -11.12 -5.76
C ARG A 131 20.19 -11.62 -4.33
N VAL A 132 19.45 -12.70 -4.21
CA VAL A 132 19.38 -13.50 -2.99
C VAL A 132 19.99 -14.86 -3.29
N ASN A 133 21.00 -15.21 -2.53
CA ASN A 133 21.74 -16.46 -2.70
C ASN A 133 21.38 -17.44 -1.57
N PHE A 134 21.17 -18.70 -1.94
CA PHE A 134 20.79 -19.79 -1.04
C PHE A 134 21.87 -20.85 -1.05
N LEU A 135 22.43 -21.16 0.11
CA LEU A 135 23.35 -22.28 0.29
C LEU A 135 22.64 -23.37 1.11
N VAL A 136 22.37 -24.50 0.49
CA VAL A 136 21.63 -25.59 1.10
C VAL A 136 22.51 -26.84 1.13
N PRO A 137 22.72 -27.50 2.30
CA PRO A 137 23.49 -28.71 2.38
C PRO A 137 22.77 -29.90 1.74
N VAL A 138 23.53 -30.73 1.04
CA VAL A 138 23.08 -32.02 0.52
C VAL A 138 23.45 -33.09 1.51
N MET A 139 22.45 -33.85 1.97
CA MET A 139 22.60 -34.90 2.96
C MET A 139 22.64 -36.23 2.28
N SER A 140 23.59 -37.12 2.64
CA SER A 140 23.57 -38.49 2.20
C SER A 140 22.40 -39.26 2.78
N ALA A 141 21.67 -40.01 1.92
CA ALA A 141 20.65 -40.95 2.34
C ALA A 141 21.24 -42.28 2.89
N ALA A 142 22.53 -42.50 2.78
CA ALA A 142 23.21 -43.73 3.16
C ALA A 142 23.29 -43.90 4.70
N GLY A 143 22.16 -43.91 5.36
CA GLY A 143 22.05 -44.22 6.79
C GLY A 143 21.17 -45.42 7.10
N SER A 144 20.65 -46.14 6.07
CA SER A 144 19.74 -47.29 6.30
C SER A 144 20.40 -48.68 6.20
N ASP A 145 21.70 -48.78 5.86
CA ASP A 145 22.36 -50.06 5.60
C ASP A 145 23.12 -50.62 6.80
N ASN A 146 22.75 -50.29 8.05
CA ASN A 146 23.21 -51.07 9.19
C ASN A 146 22.22 -52.19 9.53
N VAL A 147 21.94 -53.06 8.55
CA VAL A 147 21.45 -54.40 8.80
C VAL A 147 22.67 -55.35 8.91
N ILE A 148 23.27 -55.37 10.06
CA ILE A 148 24.19 -56.47 10.43
C ILE A 148 23.30 -57.52 11.08
N ASP A 149 23.20 -58.67 10.41
CA ASP A 149 22.58 -59.91 10.91
C ASP A 149 21.16 -59.78 11.51
N GLY A 150 20.16 -59.38 10.75
CA GLY A 150 18.76 -59.74 11.02
C GLY A 150 18.12 -59.15 12.27
N ALA A 151 18.76 -58.24 13.00
CA ALA A 151 18.19 -57.58 14.17
C ALA A 151 18.14 -56.06 13.98
N PRO A 152 16.95 -55.41 14.19
CA PRO A 152 16.87 -53.96 14.16
C PRO A 152 17.59 -53.39 15.38
N VAL A 153 18.73 -52.73 15.19
CA VAL A 153 19.40 -51.97 16.26
C VAL A 153 18.56 -50.77 16.61
N SER A 154 17.72 -50.92 17.62
CA SER A 154 16.98 -49.81 18.24
C SER A 154 17.97 -48.81 18.83
N GLY A 155 18.07 -47.60 18.22
CA GLY A 155 18.83 -46.47 18.78
C GLY A 155 19.92 -45.88 17.89
N GLY A 156 20.08 -46.30 16.64
CA GLY A 156 20.98 -45.64 15.70
C GLY A 156 20.55 -44.20 15.42
N VAL A 157 21.25 -43.24 15.98
CA VAL A 157 21.17 -41.84 15.55
C VAL A 157 21.58 -41.82 14.09
N LEU A 158 20.64 -41.60 13.18
CA LEU A 158 20.90 -41.39 11.75
C LEU A 158 21.82 -40.19 11.61
N HIS A 159 23.13 -40.41 11.51
CA HIS A 159 24.11 -39.37 11.23
C HIS A 159 24.03 -39.07 9.75
N SER A 160 23.11 -38.17 9.36
CA SER A 160 23.08 -37.59 8.02
C SER A 160 24.42 -36.87 7.78
N ARG A 161 25.25 -37.39 6.90
CA ARG A 161 26.52 -36.78 6.51
C ARG A 161 26.27 -35.77 5.41
N ILE A 162 26.83 -34.56 5.53
CA ILE A 162 26.85 -33.59 4.44
C ILE A 162 27.84 -34.07 3.39
N ILE A 163 27.37 -34.29 2.16
CA ILE A 163 28.17 -34.77 1.02
C ILE A 163 28.42 -33.66 -0.01
N GLY A 164 27.70 -32.53 0.10
CA GLY A 164 27.86 -31.40 -0.80
C GLY A 164 26.92 -30.26 -0.45
N TYR A 165 26.89 -29.26 -1.32
CA TYR A 165 26.04 -28.08 -1.16
C TYR A 165 25.42 -27.67 -2.50
N VAL A 166 24.22 -27.17 -2.45
CA VAL A 166 23.58 -26.46 -3.57
C VAL A 166 23.69 -24.95 -3.33
N TRP A 167 24.27 -24.26 -4.29
CA TRP A 167 24.44 -22.83 -4.33
C TRP A 167 23.52 -22.25 -5.41
N LEU A 168 22.44 -21.57 -5.02
CA LEU A 168 21.39 -21.04 -5.91
C LEU A 168 21.32 -19.53 -5.77
N GLY A 169 21.28 -18.81 -6.89
CA GLY A 169 21.04 -17.37 -6.93
C GLY A 169 19.71 -17.03 -7.58
N LEU A 170 18.91 -16.18 -6.93
CA LEU A 170 17.69 -15.60 -7.48
C LEU A 170 17.83 -14.10 -7.71
N SER A 171 17.34 -13.62 -8.87
CA SER A 171 17.31 -12.20 -9.20
C SER A 171 16.14 -11.49 -8.49
N LEU A 172 16.42 -10.29 -7.97
CA LEU A 172 15.42 -9.37 -7.48
C LEU A 172 14.85 -8.48 -8.59
N GLU A 173 15.44 -8.46 -9.81
CA GLU A 173 15.00 -7.59 -10.91
C GLU A 173 13.56 -7.88 -11.34
N GLY A 174 13.20 -9.16 -11.51
CA GLY A 174 11.84 -9.53 -11.86
C GLY A 174 10.79 -9.14 -10.81
N MET A 175 11.20 -8.95 -9.57
CA MET A 175 10.37 -8.42 -8.49
C MET A 175 10.14 -6.91 -8.67
N HIS A 176 11.18 -6.15 -9.04
CA HIS A 176 11.05 -4.70 -9.27
C HIS A 176 10.09 -4.37 -10.41
N ASP A 177 10.12 -5.14 -11.51
CA ASP A 177 9.23 -4.92 -12.65
C ASP A 177 7.76 -5.21 -12.31
N ARG A 178 7.50 -6.29 -11.58
CA ARG A 178 6.14 -6.60 -11.10
C ARG A 178 5.63 -5.53 -10.14
N VAL A 179 6.42 -5.17 -9.15
CA VAL A 179 6.08 -4.13 -8.18
C VAL A 179 5.82 -2.80 -8.90
N SER A 180 6.64 -2.41 -9.87
CA SER A 180 6.46 -1.15 -10.61
C SER A 180 5.15 -1.12 -11.42
N SER A 181 4.75 -2.24 -12.01
CA SER A 181 3.48 -2.36 -12.75
C SER A 181 2.27 -2.28 -11.82
N TYR A 182 2.31 -2.94 -10.67
CA TYR A 182 1.28 -2.81 -9.64
C TYR A 182 1.19 -1.38 -9.10
N LEU A 183 2.33 -0.72 -8.89
CA LEU A 183 2.39 0.67 -8.44
C LEU A 183 1.71 1.63 -9.40
N LYS A 184 1.93 1.48 -10.71
CA LYS A 184 1.28 2.29 -11.73
C LYS A 184 -0.25 2.12 -11.69
N ASN A 185 -0.74 0.89 -11.56
CA ASN A 185 -2.18 0.62 -11.47
C ASN A 185 -2.78 1.20 -10.18
N ILE A 186 -2.14 1.01 -9.03
CA ILE A 186 -2.59 1.56 -7.75
C ILE A 186 -2.57 3.10 -7.79
N ALA A 187 -1.51 3.70 -8.33
CA ALA A 187 -1.43 5.15 -8.47
C ALA A 187 -2.53 5.71 -9.39
N MET A 188 -2.85 5.03 -10.47
CA MET A 188 -3.93 5.41 -11.38
C MET A 188 -5.29 5.34 -10.68
N ILE A 189 -5.58 4.24 -9.95
CA ILE A 189 -6.83 4.08 -9.20
C ILE A 189 -6.93 5.17 -8.10
N ALA A 190 -5.84 5.41 -7.36
CA ALA A 190 -5.80 6.44 -6.34
C ALA A 190 -6.02 7.84 -6.91
N ALA A 191 -5.44 8.14 -8.07
CA ALA A 191 -5.64 9.42 -8.76
C ALA A 191 -7.10 9.61 -9.19
N ILE A 192 -7.73 8.60 -9.77
CA ILE A 192 -9.15 8.63 -10.16
C ILE A 192 -10.04 8.81 -8.93
N ALA A 193 -9.80 8.04 -7.86
CA ALA A 193 -10.57 8.14 -6.63
C ALA A 193 -10.45 9.52 -5.98
N THR A 194 -9.24 10.10 -5.97
CA THR A 194 -8.99 11.45 -5.46
C THR A 194 -9.73 12.50 -6.30
N LEU A 195 -9.70 12.38 -7.62
CA LEU A 195 -10.41 13.29 -8.53
C LEU A 195 -11.92 13.23 -8.31
N LEU A 196 -12.50 12.03 -8.24
CA LEU A 196 -13.94 11.84 -8.00
C LEU A 196 -14.35 12.36 -6.62
N SER A 197 -13.57 12.09 -5.58
CA SER A 197 -13.82 12.58 -4.22
C SER A 197 -13.75 14.12 -4.16
N SER A 198 -12.78 14.72 -4.86
CA SER A 198 -12.63 16.17 -4.94
C SER A 198 -13.82 16.81 -5.65
N LEU A 199 -14.24 16.24 -6.78
CA LEU A 199 -15.42 16.71 -7.52
C LEU A 199 -16.70 16.61 -6.67
N PHE A 200 -16.90 15.49 -6.00
CA PHE A 200 -18.03 15.27 -5.09
C PHE A 200 -18.04 16.29 -3.96
N MET A 201 -16.87 16.56 -3.38
CA MET A 201 -16.71 17.54 -2.31
C MET A 201 -17.05 18.96 -2.77
N LEU A 202 -16.64 19.35 -3.98
CA LEU A 202 -17.00 20.64 -4.56
C LEU A 202 -18.52 20.80 -4.76
N ILE A 203 -19.20 19.73 -5.19
CA ILE A 203 -20.66 19.74 -5.37
C ILE A 203 -21.38 19.91 -4.02
N ILE A 204 -20.98 19.12 -3.02
CA ILE A 204 -21.55 19.21 -1.66
C ILE A 204 -21.30 20.59 -1.07
N SER A 205 -20.07 21.07 -1.16
CA SER A 205 -19.69 22.37 -0.62
C SER A 205 -20.53 23.50 -1.21
N LYS A 206 -20.67 23.57 -2.53
CA LYS A 206 -21.52 24.56 -3.18
C LYS A 206 -22.98 24.44 -2.73
N ARG A 207 -23.49 23.21 -2.58
CA ARG A 207 -24.87 22.97 -2.16
C ARG A 207 -25.15 23.35 -0.70
N MET A 208 -24.15 23.23 0.16
CA MET A 208 -24.25 23.58 1.60
C MET A 208 -23.98 25.07 1.87
N PHE A 209 -22.93 25.62 1.29
CA PHE A 209 -22.50 26.99 1.65
C PHE A 209 -23.28 28.10 0.92
N ARG A 210 -23.80 27.83 -0.29
CA ARG A 210 -24.56 28.83 -1.03
C ARG A 210 -25.79 29.35 -0.26
N PRO A 211 -26.67 28.52 0.34
CA PRO A 211 -27.78 29.01 1.17
C PRO A 211 -27.31 29.82 2.38
N MET A 212 -26.19 29.47 3.00
CA MET A 212 -25.66 30.20 4.16
C MET A 212 -25.16 31.60 3.77
N THR A 213 -24.49 31.73 2.63
CA THR A 213 -24.07 33.07 2.13
C THR A 213 -25.23 33.95 1.73
N LEU A 214 -26.27 33.36 1.13
CA LEU A 214 -27.51 34.09 0.81
C LEU A 214 -28.23 34.55 2.07
N LEU A 215 -28.32 33.73 3.10
CA LEU A 215 -28.88 34.08 4.39
C LEU A 215 -28.09 35.22 5.07
N GLY A 216 -26.74 35.13 5.02
CA GLY A 216 -25.87 36.18 5.55
C GLY A 216 -26.08 37.54 4.85
N ALA A 217 -26.17 37.54 3.52
CA ALA A 217 -26.45 38.75 2.74
C ALA A 217 -27.85 39.33 3.03
N ALA A 218 -28.86 38.46 3.15
CA ALA A 218 -30.22 38.90 3.51
C ALA A 218 -30.28 39.53 4.91
N MET A 219 -29.52 38.98 5.87
CA MET A 219 -29.38 39.56 7.22
C MET A 219 -28.74 40.95 7.18
N GLU A 220 -27.74 41.19 6.35
CA GLU A 220 -27.10 42.50 6.23
C GLU A 220 -28.06 43.53 5.58
N ASN A 221 -28.81 43.14 4.56
CA ASN A 221 -29.83 44.01 3.93
C ASN A 221 -30.95 44.39 4.93
N VAL A 222 -31.39 43.44 5.76
CA VAL A 222 -32.38 43.71 6.83
C VAL A 222 -31.84 44.72 7.84
N LYS A 223 -30.56 44.65 8.19
CA LYS A 223 -29.89 45.59 9.08
C LYS A 223 -29.86 47.00 8.48
N GLU A 224 -29.79 47.12 7.15
CA GLU A 224 -29.90 48.40 6.41
C GLU A 224 -31.33 48.91 6.28
N GLY A 225 -32.33 48.16 6.75
CA GLY A 225 -33.75 48.55 6.77
C GLY A 225 -34.61 47.92 5.69
N ASP A 226 -34.05 47.05 4.84
CA ASP A 226 -34.82 46.35 3.81
C ASP A 226 -35.54 45.14 4.41
N LEU A 227 -36.79 45.31 4.83
CA LEU A 227 -37.65 44.26 5.41
C LEU A 227 -38.44 43.47 4.36
N GLU A 228 -38.25 43.74 3.07
CA GLU A 228 -38.92 43.00 2.00
C GLU A 228 -38.13 41.79 1.56
N GLN A 229 -36.89 41.67 2.00
CA GLN A 229 -35.98 40.55 1.66
C GLN A 229 -36.59 39.19 2.04
N ARG A 230 -36.51 38.27 1.12
CA ARG A 230 -36.88 36.85 1.33
C ARG A 230 -35.77 35.95 0.85
N VAL A 231 -35.46 34.93 1.63
CA VAL A 231 -34.49 33.91 1.25
C VAL A 231 -35.24 32.74 0.63
N GLU A 232 -34.82 32.33 -0.57
CA GLU A 232 -35.37 31.16 -1.25
C GLU A 232 -35.12 29.88 -0.49
N VAL A 233 -36.15 29.12 -0.18
CA VAL A 233 -36.05 27.84 0.55
C VAL A 233 -35.83 26.72 -0.46
N THR A 234 -34.58 26.50 -0.85
CA THR A 234 -34.19 25.47 -1.83
C THR A 234 -33.84 24.11 -1.20
N ALA A 235 -33.64 24.04 0.12
CA ALA A 235 -33.23 22.85 0.80
C ALA A 235 -34.29 22.30 1.77
N ASN A 236 -34.49 21.01 1.80
CA ASN A 236 -35.43 20.36 2.72
C ASN A 236 -34.68 19.73 3.94
N ASN A 237 -33.72 20.46 4.49
CA ASN A 237 -32.90 20.13 5.64
C ASN A 237 -32.89 21.24 6.70
N GLU A 238 -31.92 21.19 7.66
CA GLU A 238 -31.79 22.21 8.72
C GLU A 238 -31.60 23.62 8.17
N LEU A 239 -30.91 23.77 7.05
CA LEU A 239 -30.70 25.07 6.38
C LEU A 239 -32.04 25.61 5.78
N GLY A 240 -32.84 24.72 5.21
CA GLY A 240 -34.18 25.09 4.72
C GLY A 240 -35.10 25.50 5.87
N ARG A 241 -35.02 24.83 7.04
CA ARG A 241 -35.77 25.26 8.23
C ARG A 241 -35.31 26.61 8.74
N LEU A 242 -33.99 26.86 8.73
CA LEU A 242 -33.42 28.16 9.12
C LEU A 242 -33.90 29.29 8.18
N ALA A 243 -33.89 29.07 6.87
CA ALA A 243 -34.39 30.03 5.88
C ALA A 243 -35.88 30.35 6.07
N LYS A 244 -36.72 29.34 6.35
CA LYS A 244 -38.13 29.54 6.68
C LYS A 244 -38.29 30.34 7.96
N GLY A 245 -37.57 30.02 9.02
CA GLY A 245 -37.58 30.73 10.27
C GLY A 245 -37.19 32.20 10.11
N PHE A 246 -36.14 32.45 9.32
CA PHE A 246 -35.71 33.80 8.96
C PHE A 246 -36.82 34.59 8.23
N ASN A 247 -37.44 34.01 7.20
CA ASN A 247 -38.53 34.68 6.47
C ASN A 247 -39.71 35.03 7.38
N VAL A 248 -40.12 34.13 8.29
CA VAL A 248 -41.17 34.40 9.28
C VAL A 248 -40.76 35.50 10.25
N MET A 249 -39.51 35.56 10.65
CA MET A 249 -39.00 36.60 11.54
C MET A 249 -39.07 37.97 10.85
N ILE A 250 -38.64 38.08 9.59
CA ILE A 250 -38.67 39.33 8.83
C ILE A 250 -40.12 39.81 8.60
N GLU A 251 -41.04 38.90 8.27
CA GLU A 251 -42.45 39.21 8.12
C GLU A 251 -43.04 39.83 9.39
N ARG A 252 -42.77 39.22 10.55
CA ARG A 252 -43.23 39.75 11.85
C ARG A 252 -42.59 41.10 12.17
N LEU A 253 -41.30 41.27 11.84
CA LEU A 253 -40.60 42.53 12.05
C LEU A 253 -41.21 43.63 11.16
N GLY A 254 -41.53 43.34 9.91
CA GLY A 254 -42.18 44.25 8.99
C GLY A 254 -43.55 44.71 9.52
N HIS A 255 -44.39 43.79 9.99
CA HIS A 255 -45.70 44.15 10.62
C HIS A 255 -45.53 45.01 11.85
N ALA A 256 -44.55 44.68 12.74
CA ALA A 256 -44.30 45.48 13.95
C ALA A 256 -43.85 46.91 13.61
N TYR A 257 -43.03 47.08 12.58
CA TYR A 257 -42.66 48.41 12.09
C TYR A 257 -43.84 49.19 11.55
N GLN A 258 -44.73 48.57 10.77
CA GLN A 258 -45.96 49.20 10.25
C GLN A 258 -46.89 49.63 11.37
N ASP A 259 -47.13 48.77 12.37
CA ASP A 259 -47.92 49.08 13.54
C ASP A 259 -47.35 50.26 14.33
N LEU A 260 -46.01 50.30 14.49
CA LEU A 260 -45.34 51.41 15.15
C LEU A 260 -45.49 52.73 14.43
N GLU A 261 -45.40 52.74 13.10
CA GLU A 261 -45.58 53.93 12.24
C GLU A 261 -46.98 54.41 12.30
N GLU A 262 -48.00 53.55 12.22
CA GLU A 262 -49.40 53.87 12.38
C GLU A 262 -49.70 54.50 13.79
N HIS A 263 -49.08 53.87 14.83
CA HIS A 263 -49.20 54.42 16.19
C HIS A 263 -48.57 55.81 16.34
N LYS A 264 -47.43 56.02 15.75
CA LYS A 264 -46.74 57.33 15.71
C LYS A 264 -47.64 58.40 15.00
N ASP A 265 -48.15 58.09 13.85
CA ASP A 265 -49.07 59.02 13.07
C ASP A 265 -50.35 59.35 13.85
N ASN A 266 -50.93 58.36 14.51
CA ASN A 266 -52.09 58.57 15.38
C ASN A 266 -51.76 59.46 16.59
N LEU A 267 -50.60 59.29 17.19
CA LEU A 267 -50.16 60.18 18.29
C LEU A 267 -49.92 61.61 17.80
N GLU A 268 -49.28 61.79 16.65
CA GLU A 268 -49.04 63.10 16.05
C GLU A 268 -50.37 63.83 15.76
N ARG A 269 -51.36 63.14 15.17
CA ARG A 269 -52.71 63.69 14.94
C ARG A 269 -53.36 64.11 16.25
N ARG A 270 -53.33 63.31 17.30
CA ARG A 270 -53.90 63.63 18.62
C ARG A 270 -53.22 64.83 19.26
N VAL A 271 -51.91 64.98 19.07
CA VAL A 271 -51.15 66.14 19.60
C VAL A 271 -51.61 67.40 18.86
N ILE A 272 -51.79 67.40 17.53
CA ILE A 272 -52.26 68.54 16.73
C ILE A 272 -53.67 68.90 17.13
N GLU A 273 -54.60 67.95 17.34
CA GLU A 273 -55.97 68.18 17.74
C GLU A 273 -56.10 68.80 19.12
N ARG A 274 -55.18 68.47 20.06
CA ARG A 274 -55.18 69.04 21.42
C ARG A 274 -54.48 70.41 21.53
N THR A 275 -53.73 70.82 20.51
CA THR A 275 -52.95 72.07 20.52
C THR A 275 -53.64 73.15 19.74
N ARG A 276 -54.78 72.86 19.13
CA ARG A 276 -55.72 73.85 18.55
C ARG A 276 -56.77 74.22 19.56
#